data_d21b0cf2b4c02a1c75f4ad1ed6938dc0
#
_entry.id   d21b0cf2b4c02a1c75f4ad1ed6938dc0
#
_cell.length_a   1.000
_cell.length_b   1.000
_cell.length_c   1.000
_cell.angle_alpha   90.00
_cell.angle_beta   90.00
_cell.angle_gamma   90.00
#
_symmetry.space_group_name_H-M   'P 1'
#
loop_
_entity.id
_entity.type
_entity.pdbx_description
1 polymer ?
#
loop_
_entity_poly.entity_id
_entity_poly.type
_entity_poly.pdbx_seq_one_letter_code
_entity_poly.pdbx_strand_id
1 'polypeptide(L)'
;MTSQSSRRAFLSATVASFVWLVTGDRASAATPAISAGAPCKVKGRERTVDGVTFVCRTAKGKLVWRRTPGEATSKVTTVRALESADLELGKTKVVDVPAPNGGLTGVVLTRTDAGITALRVNCTHAGFPVARVGKILECELHGSQFEPTTGAVLNGPATRPLVRYEATETNGGIYVTVTSA
;
A
#
# COMPACT_ATOMS: atom_id res chain seq x y z
N MET A 1 -12.02 -33.90 -73.44
CA MET A 1 -12.43 -32.74 -74.24
C MET A 1 -11.84 -31.52 -73.50
N THR A 2 -10.63 -31.18 -73.86
CA THR A 2 -10.21 -30.09 -74.75
C THR A 2 -10.81 -28.73 -74.35
N SER A 3 -9.95 -27.83 -73.89
CA SER A 3 -9.41 -26.70 -74.64
C SER A 3 -8.75 -25.74 -73.62
N GLN A 4 -7.44 -25.62 -73.65
CA GLN A 4 -6.57 -24.57 -74.28
C GLN A 4 -6.91 -23.14 -73.87
N SER A 5 -5.93 -22.59 -73.16
CA SER A 5 -5.02 -21.55 -73.62
C SER A 5 -5.51 -20.10 -73.49
N SER A 6 -4.84 -19.31 -72.75
CA SER A 6 -4.18 -18.14 -73.33
C SER A 6 -3.26 -17.43 -72.30
N ARG A 7 -1.99 -17.34 -72.69
CA ARG A 7 -0.95 -16.54 -71.99
C ARG A 7 -1.20 -15.05 -72.33
N ARG A 8 -1.19 -14.19 -71.34
CA ARG A 8 -0.79 -12.80 -71.55
C ARG A 8 0.13 -12.38 -70.41
N ALA A 9 1.37 -12.23 -70.80
CA ALA A 9 2.39 -11.55 -70.00
C ALA A 9 2.07 -10.06 -69.92
N PHE A 10 2.06 -9.51 -68.74
CA PHE A 10 2.22 -8.09 -68.53
C PHE A 10 3.41 -7.85 -67.63
N LEU A 11 4.41 -7.26 -68.22
CA LEU A 11 5.50 -6.58 -67.54
C LEU A 11 4.88 -5.49 -66.67
N SER A 12 5.17 -5.50 -65.38
CA SER A 12 4.91 -4.37 -64.54
C SER A 12 6.13 -4.07 -63.68
N ALA A 13 6.56 -2.86 -63.85
CA ALA A 13 7.72 -2.24 -63.25
C ALA A 13 7.71 -2.35 -61.72
N THR A 14 8.81 -2.80 -61.15
CA THR A 14 9.14 -2.72 -59.75
C THR A 14 9.46 -1.28 -59.37
N VAL A 15 8.51 -0.60 -58.73
CA VAL A 15 8.79 0.64 -58.01
C VAL A 15 9.25 0.23 -56.62
N ALA A 16 10.57 0.30 -56.39
CA ALA A 16 11.16 0.14 -55.09
C ALA A 16 10.82 1.37 -54.22
N SER A 17 9.75 1.28 -53.44
CA SER A 17 9.48 2.27 -52.40
C SER A 17 10.41 2.03 -51.24
N PHE A 18 11.46 2.82 -51.11
CA PHE A 18 12.29 2.91 -49.92
C PHE A 18 11.46 3.51 -48.81
N VAL A 19 10.90 2.64 -47.95
CA VAL A 19 10.34 3.05 -46.67
C VAL A 19 11.53 3.28 -45.73
N TRP A 20 11.84 4.55 -45.50
CA TRP A 20 12.71 4.93 -44.39
C TRP A 20 11.98 4.61 -43.09
N LEU A 21 12.31 3.47 -42.47
CA LEU A 21 12.01 3.20 -41.08
C LEU A 21 12.84 4.17 -40.22
N VAL A 22 12.28 5.31 -39.93
CA VAL A 22 12.77 6.17 -38.82
C VAL A 22 12.46 5.43 -37.54
N THR A 23 13.37 4.56 -37.11
CA THR A 23 13.42 4.07 -35.73
C THR A 23 13.87 5.23 -34.88
N GLY A 24 12.91 6.11 -34.58
CA GLY A 24 13.11 7.10 -33.52
C GLY A 24 13.17 6.36 -32.19
N ASP A 25 14.38 6.03 -31.75
CA ASP A 25 14.65 5.77 -30.35
C ASP A 25 14.20 6.99 -29.56
N ARG A 26 12.92 6.98 -29.14
CA ARG A 26 12.50 7.83 -28.05
C ARG A 26 13.24 7.32 -26.84
N ALA A 27 14.42 7.88 -26.60
CA ALA A 27 15.07 7.82 -25.30
C ALA A 27 13.99 8.25 -24.29
N SER A 28 13.41 7.27 -23.61
CA SER A 28 12.51 7.50 -22.49
C SER A 28 13.38 8.24 -21.48
N ALA A 29 13.21 9.56 -21.39
CA ALA A 29 13.88 10.36 -20.40
C ALA A 29 13.45 9.79 -19.05
N ALA A 30 14.31 8.99 -18.44
CA ALA A 30 14.10 8.44 -17.13
C ALA A 30 13.77 9.61 -16.20
N THR A 31 12.55 9.66 -15.68
CA THR A 31 12.17 10.67 -14.71
C THR A 31 13.17 10.58 -13.56
N PRO A 32 13.90 11.64 -13.24
CA PRO A 32 14.93 11.56 -12.22
C PRO A 32 14.29 11.08 -10.93
N ALA A 33 14.88 10.03 -10.34
CA ALA A 33 14.41 9.46 -9.09
C ALA A 33 14.32 10.55 -8.01
N ILE A 34 13.15 10.72 -7.41
CA ILE A 34 12.95 11.70 -6.34
C ILE A 34 13.59 11.13 -5.07
N SER A 35 14.60 11.80 -4.57
CA SER A 35 15.27 11.47 -3.32
C SER A 35 15.56 12.74 -2.51
N ALA A 36 15.80 12.58 -1.21
CA ALA A 36 16.16 13.71 -0.36
C ALA A 36 17.45 14.39 -0.87
N GLY A 37 17.39 15.71 -1.07
CA GLY A 37 18.50 16.49 -1.61
C GLY A 37 18.51 16.61 -3.14
N ALA A 38 17.77 15.81 -3.88
CA ALA A 38 17.66 15.96 -5.33
C ALA A 38 17.02 17.31 -5.70
N PRO A 39 17.40 17.93 -6.85
CA PRO A 39 16.86 19.22 -7.26
C PRO A 39 15.37 19.12 -7.61
N CYS A 40 14.61 20.15 -7.29
CA CYS A 40 13.22 20.33 -7.66
C CYS A 40 12.98 21.70 -8.29
N LYS A 41 11.85 21.87 -8.99
CA LYS A 41 11.61 23.09 -9.79
C LYS A 41 10.58 24.04 -9.18
N VAL A 42 9.67 23.54 -8.35
CA VAL A 42 8.53 24.31 -7.83
C VAL A 42 8.50 24.20 -6.32
N LYS A 43 8.74 25.30 -5.63
CA LYS A 43 8.66 25.38 -4.16
C LYS A 43 7.27 25.00 -3.67
N GLY A 44 7.21 24.17 -2.62
CA GLY A 44 5.96 23.67 -2.04
C GLY A 44 5.34 22.49 -2.77
N ARG A 45 5.85 22.08 -3.95
CA ARG A 45 5.34 20.88 -4.65
C ARG A 45 5.63 19.63 -3.84
N GLU A 46 4.62 18.78 -3.71
CA GLU A 46 4.73 17.48 -3.03
C GLU A 46 4.75 16.34 -4.03
N ARG A 47 5.44 15.27 -3.68
CA ARG A 47 5.51 14.00 -4.43
C ARG A 47 5.71 12.85 -3.45
N THR A 48 4.91 11.80 -3.61
CA THR A 48 5.05 10.56 -2.85
C THR A 48 5.71 9.50 -3.75
N VAL A 49 6.79 8.91 -3.25
CA VAL A 49 7.54 7.82 -3.91
C VAL A 49 7.79 6.76 -2.85
N ASP A 50 7.39 5.53 -3.13
CA ASP A 50 7.51 4.37 -2.22
C ASP A 50 6.95 4.65 -0.82
N GLY A 51 5.78 5.31 -0.74
CA GLY A 51 5.13 5.67 0.51
C GLY A 51 5.76 6.85 1.26
N VAL A 52 6.84 7.45 0.74
CA VAL A 52 7.52 8.59 1.35
C VAL A 52 7.16 9.88 0.63
N THR A 53 6.60 10.85 1.36
CA THR A 53 6.27 12.16 0.81
C THR A 53 7.47 13.12 0.90
N PHE A 54 7.79 13.69 -0.24
CA PHE A 54 8.82 14.72 -0.40
C PHE A 54 8.17 16.06 -0.73
N VAL A 55 8.64 17.12 -0.12
CA VAL A 55 8.24 18.51 -0.43
C VAL A 55 9.44 19.29 -0.96
N CYS A 56 9.22 20.04 -2.03
CA CYS A 56 10.23 20.90 -2.61
C CYS A 56 10.44 22.16 -1.74
N ARG A 57 11.60 22.28 -1.12
CA ARG A 57 11.95 23.41 -0.23
C ARG A 57 13.29 24.01 -0.59
N THR A 58 13.48 25.29 -0.23
CA THR A 58 14.76 25.97 -0.39
C THR A 58 15.75 25.49 0.69
N ALA A 59 16.92 25.04 0.26
CA ALA A 59 18.04 24.72 1.14
C ALA A 59 19.34 25.27 0.54
N LYS A 60 20.09 26.05 1.31
CA LYS A 60 21.32 26.69 0.84
C LYS A 60 21.16 27.41 -0.50
N GLY A 61 20.07 28.17 -0.68
CA GLY A 61 19.75 28.92 -1.89
C GLY A 61 19.28 28.12 -3.11
N LYS A 62 19.13 26.81 -2.99
CA LYS A 62 18.66 25.93 -4.08
C LYS A 62 17.36 25.24 -3.70
N LEU A 63 16.50 24.96 -4.68
CA LEU A 63 15.29 24.15 -4.51
C LEU A 63 15.65 22.67 -4.55
N VAL A 64 15.38 21.97 -3.45
CA VAL A 64 15.66 20.53 -3.30
C VAL A 64 14.49 19.80 -2.67
N TRP A 65 14.32 18.54 -3.01
CA TRP A 65 13.36 17.66 -2.36
C TRP A 65 13.79 17.41 -0.91
N ARG A 66 12.91 17.71 0.02
CA ARG A 66 13.05 17.38 1.43
C ARG A 66 11.95 16.41 1.82
N ARG A 67 12.31 15.37 2.56
CA ARG A 67 11.32 14.49 3.18
C ARG A 67 10.44 15.31 4.14
N THR A 68 9.13 15.12 4.11
CA THR A 68 8.20 15.76 5.04
C THR A 68 8.52 15.28 6.46
N PRO A 69 8.76 16.20 7.45
CA PRO A 69 8.92 15.79 8.84
C PRO A 69 7.62 15.10 9.31
N GLY A 70 7.71 13.87 9.74
CA GLY A 70 6.56 13.06 10.19
C GLY A 70 6.44 11.70 9.50
N GLU A 71 7.02 11.54 8.32
CA GLU A 71 7.22 10.24 7.70
C GLU A 71 8.57 9.68 8.14
N ALA A 72 8.66 9.35 9.43
CA ALA A 72 9.72 8.49 9.93
C ALA A 72 9.75 7.24 9.05
N THR A 73 10.91 6.73 8.71
CA THR A 73 11.06 5.35 8.21
C THR A 73 10.35 4.46 9.23
N SER A 74 9.09 4.15 8.96
CA SER A 74 8.34 3.23 9.80
C SER A 74 9.12 1.94 9.79
N LYS A 75 9.78 1.63 10.90
CA LYS A 75 10.36 0.32 11.05
C LYS A 75 9.21 -0.68 10.95
N VAL A 76 9.39 -1.68 10.15
CA VAL A 76 8.40 -2.73 9.91
C VAL A 76 8.95 -4.02 10.50
N THR A 77 8.13 -4.75 11.21
CA THR A 77 8.51 -6.04 11.80
C THR A 77 7.35 -7.02 11.64
N THR A 78 7.62 -8.20 11.08
CA THR A 78 6.66 -9.29 11.04
C THR A 78 6.90 -10.19 12.25
N VAL A 79 5.86 -10.37 13.04
CA VAL A 79 5.92 -11.14 14.30
C VAL A 79 4.81 -12.17 14.32
N ARG A 80 5.05 -13.29 14.99
CA ARG A 80 4.00 -14.27 15.29
C ARG A 80 3.10 -13.70 16.37
N ALA A 81 1.82 -13.55 16.05
CA ALA A 81 0.84 -12.95 16.94
C ALA A 81 0.05 -13.98 17.73
N LEU A 82 -0.27 -15.14 17.08
CA LEU A 82 -1.13 -16.16 17.69
C LEU A 82 -0.92 -17.52 16.99
N GLU A 83 -1.25 -18.61 17.66
CA GLU A 83 -1.46 -19.90 17.01
C GLU A 83 -2.76 -19.87 16.19
N SER A 84 -2.76 -20.48 15.00
CA SER A 84 -3.94 -20.53 14.14
C SER A 84 -5.15 -21.19 14.82
N ALA A 85 -4.89 -22.25 15.60
CA ALA A 85 -5.93 -22.99 16.33
C ALA A 85 -6.61 -22.16 17.43
N ASP A 86 -5.96 -21.11 17.92
CA ASP A 86 -6.49 -20.27 18.99
C ASP A 86 -7.48 -19.19 18.50
N LEU A 87 -7.67 -19.05 17.21
CA LEU A 87 -8.60 -18.08 16.63
C LEU A 87 -9.61 -18.79 15.74
N GLU A 88 -10.78 -19.13 16.27
CA GLU A 88 -11.87 -19.77 15.55
C GLU A 88 -12.52 -18.83 14.52
N LEU A 89 -13.17 -19.42 13.51
CA LEU A 89 -13.92 -18.67 12.50
C LEU A 89 -14.98 -17.75 13.14
N GLY A 90 -15.05 -16.52 12.68
CA GLY A 90 -15.97 -15.47 13.18
C GLY A 90 -15.57 -14.90 14.56
N LYS A 91 -14.46 -15.36 15.13
CA LYS A 91 -13.97 -14.84 16.42
C LYS A 91 -12.98 -13.72 16.23
N THR A 92 -12.91 -12.87 17.26
CA THR A 92 -11.97 -11.77 17.38
C THR A 92 -11.19 -11.91 18.68
N LYS A 93 -9.88 -11.75 18.60
CA LYS A 93 -8.97 -11.68 19.76
C LYS A 93 -8.14 -10.40 19.71
N VAL A 94 -7.87 -9.84 20.89
CA VAL A 94 -6.88 -8.78 21.06
C VAL A 94 -5.62 -9.41 21.63
N VAL A 95 -4.49 -9.15 21.00
CA VAL A 95 -3.18 -9.66 21.41
C VAL A 95 -2.14 -8.54 21.39
N ASP A 96 -1.19 -8.60 22.29
CA ASP A 96 -0.04 -7.70 22.28
C ASP A 96 1.13 -8.39 21.57
N VAL A 97 1.75 -7.68 20.65
CA VAL A 97 2.88 -8.16 19.86
C VAL A 97 4.07 -7.21 19.99
N PRO A 98 5.31 -7.69 19.83
CA PRO A 98 6.48 -6.83 19.79
C PRO A 98 6.36 -5.75 18.72
N ALA A 99 6.58 -4.51 19.11
CA ALA A 99 6.61 -3.38 18.19
C ALA A 99 8.05 -3.10 17.73
N PRO A 100 8.25 -2.53 16.52
CA PRO A 100 9.58 -2.27 15.96
C PRO A 100 10.43 -1.27 16.77
N ASN A 101 9.82 -0.52 17.68
CA ASN A 101 10.49 0.43 18.57
C ASN A 101 10.92 -0.17 19.93
N GLY A 102 10.76 -1.49 20.12
CA GLY A 102 11.15 -2.21 21.32
C GLY A 102 10.10 -2.28 22.42
N GLY A 103 8.86 -1.81 22.18
CA GLY A 103 7.72 -1.98 23.07
C GLY A 103 6.75 -3.05 22.59
N LEU A 104 5.51 -2.98 23.09
CA LEU A 104 4.38 -3.78 22.63
C LEU A 104 3.38 -2.91 21.88
N THR A 105 2.66 -3.51 20.94
CA THR A 105 1.51 -2.91 20.29
C THR A 105 0.35 -3.89 20.28
N GLY A 106 -0.84 -3.40 20.63
CA GLY A 106 -2.04 -4.21 20.62
C GLY A 106 -2.57 -4.37 19.19
N VAL A 107 -2.96 -5.59 18.86
CA VAL A 107 -3.53 -5.97 17.57
C VAL A 107 -4.85 -6.69 17.78
N VAL A 108 -5.87 -6.25 17.09
CA VAL A 108 -7.17 -6.94 17.00
C VAL A 108 -7.11 -7.89 15.82
N LEU A 109 -7.18 -9.18 16.08
CA LEU A 109 -7.25 -10.23 15.06
C LEU A 109 -8.66 -10.75 14.91
N THR A 110 -9.18 -10.81 13.70
CA THR A 110 -10.49 -11.39 13.40
C THR A 110 -10.35 -12.43 12.30
N ARG A 111 -10.84 -13.66 12.53
CA ARG A 111 -10.90 -14.70 11.50
C ARG A 111 -12.21 -14.61 10.73
N THR A 112 -12.11 -14.55 9.43
CA THR A 112 -13.22 -14.54 8.48
C THR A 112 -13.08 -15.69 7.48
N ASP A 113 -14.10 -15.95 6.68
CA ASP A 113 -14.02 -16.91 5.56
C ASP A 113 -12.98 -16.51 4.53
N ALA A 114 -12.67 -15.21 4.41
CA ALA A 114 -11.65 -14.66 3.50
C ALA A 114 -10.22 -14.69 4.09
N GLY A 115 -10.05 -15.12 5.35
CA GLY A 115 -8.76 -15.17 6.04
C GLY A 115 -8.72 -14.32 7.30
N ILE A 116 -7.52 -13.94 7.71
CA ILE A 116 -7.27 -13.17 8.93
C ILE A 116 -7.24 -11.68 8.63
N THR A 117 -7.93 -10.88 9.41
CA THR A 117 -7.76 -9.43 9.43
C THR A 117 -7.06 -9.01 10.71
N ALA A 118 -6.17 -8.02 10.60
CA ALA A 118 -5.44 -7.45 11.72
C ALA A 118 -5.60 -5.94 11.75
N LEU A 119 -6.05 -5.40 12.88
CA LEU A 119 -6.25 -3.97 13.08
C LEU A 119 -5.45 -3.52 14.29
N ARG A 120 -4.92 -2.30 14.25
CA ARG A 120 -4.31 -1.68 15.42
C ARG A 120 -5.38 -1.44 16.48
N VAL A 121 -5.10 -1.82 17.72
CA VAL A 121 -6.06 -1.67 18.83
C VAL A 121 -6.38 -0.21 19.18
N ASN A 122 -5.50 0.73 18.81
CA ASN A 122 -5.64 2.13 19.23
C ASN A 122 -6.74 2.85 18.44
N CYS A 123 -7.74 3.35 19.18
CA CYS A 123 -8.80 4.21 18.65
C CYS A 123 -8.23 5.44 17.96
N THR A 124 -8.72 5.72 16.75
CA THR A 124 -8.23 6.83 15.92
C THR A 124 -8.71 8.21 16.38
N HIS A 125 -9.57 8.29 17.40
CA HIS A 125 -9.94 9.55 18.05
C HIS A 125 -8.85 10.05 19.00
N ALA A 126 -8.50 9.26 20.02
CA ALA A 126 -7.58 9.68 21.09
C ALA A 126 -6.55 8.62 21.50
N GLY A 127 -6.37 7.56 20.69
CA GLY A 127 -5.33 6.56 20.90
C GLY A 127 -5.63 5.52 22.00
N PHE A 128 -6.78 5.56 22.64
CA PHE A 128 -7.17 4.59 23.66
C PHE A 128 -7.46 3.22 23.01
N PRO A 129 -7.22 2.08 23.68
CA PRO A 129 -7.50 0.78 23.11
C PRO A 129 -9.00 0.57 22.89
N VAL A 130 -9.33 -0.12 21.80
CA VAL A 130 -10.69 -0.64 21.58
C VAL A 130 -10.78 -2.06 22.10
N ALA A 131 -11.98 -2.42 22.58
CA ALA A 131 -12.32 -3.77 23.00
C ALA A 131 -13.46 -4.33 22.16
N ARG A 132 -13.60 -5.66 22.13
CA ARG A 132 -14.73 -6.29 21.48
C ARG A 132 -15.97 -6.24 22.38
N VAL A 133 -17.04 -5.62 21.88
CA VAL A 133 -18.35 -5.59 22.51
C VAL A 133 -19.38 -6.20 21.55
N GLY A 134 -19.83 -7.41 21.85
CA GLY A 134 -20.74 -8.12 20.95
C GLY A 134 -20.17 -8.34 19.54
N LYS A 135 -20.73 -7.66 18.54
CA LYS A 135 -20.32 -7.74 17.12
C LYS A 135 -19.46 -6.57 16.65
N ILE A 136 -19.13 -5.64 17.52
CA ILE A 136 -18.36 -4.42 17.20
C ILE A 136 -17.08 -4.34 18.02
N LEU A 137 -16.19 -3.43 17.62
CA LEU A 137 -15.11 -2.93 18.47
C LEU A 137 -15.52 -1.56 19.04
N GLU A 138 -15.38 -1.37 20.33
CA GLU A 138 -15.75 -0.13 20.99
C GLU A 138 -14.59 0.43 21.81
N CYS A 139 -14.42 1.74 21.75
CA CYS A 139 -13.49 2.48 22.58
C CYS A 139 -14.24 2.98 23.83
N GLU A 140 -13.91 2.43 24.98
CA GLU A 140 -14.60 2.76 26.24
C GLU A 140 -14.47 4.24 26.64
N LEU A 141 -13.40 4.92 26.18
CA LEU A 141 -13.13 6.29 26.61
C LEU A 141 -14.17 7.29 26.11
N HIS A 142 -14.60 7.18 24.84
CA HIS A 142 -15.55 8.12 24.24
C HIS A 142 -16.62 7.44 23.35
N GLY A 143 -16.77 6.12 23.43
CA GLY A 143 -17.81 5.38 22.72
C GLY A 143 -17.66 5.29 21.20
N SER A 144 -16.47 5.54 20.64
CA SER A 144 -16.24 5.31 19.19
C SER A 144 -16.38 3.82 18.89
N GLN A 145 -17.13 3.50 17.84
CA GLN A 145 -17.41 2.13 17.43
C GLN A 145 -16.85 1.84 16.03
N PHE A 146 -16.33 0.63 15.85
CA PHE A 146 -15.69 0.20 14.62
C PHE A 146 -16.12 -1.21 14.22
N GLU A 147 -16.13 -1.45 12.94
CA GLU A 147 -16.36 -2.77 12.34
C GLU A 147 -15.11 -3.65 12.50
N PRO A 148 -15.20 -4.87 13.07
CA PRO A 148 -14.02 -5.67 13.44
C PRO A 148 -13.17 -6.20 12.29
N THR A 149 -13.73 -6.30 11.07
CA THR A 149 -13.00 -6.87 9.92
C THR A 149 -12.36 -5.80 9.05
N THR A 150 -12.96 -4.62 8.94
CA THR A 150 -12.47 -3.52 8.10
C THR A 150 -11.84 -2.39 8.89
N GLY A 151 -12.19 -2.25 10.18
CA GLY A 151 -11.85 -1.11 11.00
C GLY A 151 -12.68 0.14 10.69
N ALA A 152 -13.68 0.05 9.82
CA ALA A 152 -14.53 1.19 9.47
C ALA A 152 -15.24 1.78 10.70
N VAL A 153 -15.37 3.10 10.76
CA VAL A 153 -16.10 3.78 11.82
C VAL A 153 -17.58 3.51 11.66
N LEU A 154 -18.21 2.97 12.69
CA LEU A 154 -19.65 2.77 12.79
C LEU A 154 -20.32 3.90 13.58
N ASN A 155 -19.64 4.41 14.62
CA ASN A 155 -20.09 5.53 15.42
C ASN A 155 -18.88 6.36 15.90
N GLY A 156 -19.04 7.70 15.93
CA GLY A 156 -18.01 8.63 16.40
C GLY A 156 -17.82 8.64 17.92
N PRO A 157 -16.91 9.49 18.41
CA PRO A 157 -16.29 10.66 17.77
C PRO A 157 -15.09 10.40 16.82
N ALA A 158 -14.59 9.18 16.70
CA ALA A 158 -13.59 8.87 15.69
C ALA A 158 -14.10 9.17 14.26
N THR A 159 -13.25 9.74 13.42
CA THR A 159 -13.60 10.11 12.03
C THR A 159 -12.79 9.33 11.00
N ARG A 160 -11.86 8.48 11.44
CA ARG A 160 -10.98 7.67 10.59
C ARG A 160 -11.06 6.21 11.00
N PRO A 161 -10.97 5.26 10.05
CA PRO A 161 -10.94 3.85 10.37
C PRO A 161 -9.72 3.49 11.23
N LEU A 162 -9.79 2.34 11.91
CA LEU A 162 -8.61 1.76 12.56
C LEU A 162 -7.53 1.42 11.53
N VAL A 163 -6.27 1.58 11.94
CA VAL A 163 -5.13 1.24 11.08
C VAL A 163 -5.09 -0.27 10.85
N ARG A 164 -5.01 -0.67 9.58
CA ARG A 164 -4.90 -2.07 9.19
C ARG A 164 -3.43 -2.48 9.12
N TYR A 165 -3.14 -3.66 9.64
CA TYR A 165 -1.88 -4.36 9.46
C TYR A 165 -2.03 -5.50 8.45
N GLU A 166 -0.96 -5.87 7.79
CA GLU A 166 -0.90 -7.08 6.99
C GLU A 166 -0.88 -8.29 7.94
N ALA A 167 -1.68 -9.30 7.63
CA ALA A 167 -1.71 -10.55 8.36
C ALA A 167 -1.57 -11.73 7.39
N THR A 168 -0.76 -12.70 7.77
CA THR A 168 -0.58 -13.95 7.02
C THR A 168 -0.71 -15.13 7.97
N GLU A 169 -1.29 -16.21 7.45
CA GLU A 169 -1.38 -17.48 8.18
C GLU A 169 -0.51 -18.52 7.48
N THR A 170 0.46 -19.06 8.20
CA THR A 170 1.38 -20.07 7.67
C THR A 170 1.92 -20.95 8.80
N ASN A 171 2.21 -22.21 8.49
CA ASN A 171 2.81 -23.17 9.44
C ASN A 171 2.11 -23.20 10.83
N GLY A 172 0.77 -23.15 10.84
CA GLY A 172 -0.02 -23.19 12.06
C GLY A 172 0.05 -21.90 12.92
N GLY A 173 0.63 -20.82 12.41
CA GLY A 173 0.71 -19.53 13.09
C GLY A 173 0.12 -18.37 12.30
N ILE A 174 -0.40 -17.38 13.00
CA ILE A 174 -0.83 -16.09 12.47
C ILE A 174 0.29 -15.08 12.70
N TYR A 175 0.76 -14.48 11.62
CA TYR A 175 1.83 -13.47 11.64
C TYR A 175 1.26 -12.12 11.24
N VAL A 176 1.73 -11.08 11.90
CA VAL A 176 1.30 -9.70 11.64
C VAL A 176 2.51 -8.83 11.37
N THR A 177 2.41 -8.02 10.33
CA THR A 177 3.41 -7.03 9.97
C THR A 177 3.02 -5.69 10.59
N VAL A 178 3.68 -5.35 11.70
CA VAL A 178 3.44 -4.11 12.45
C VAL A 178 4.44 -3.04 12.07
N THR A 179 3.98 -1.79 12.08
CA THR A 179 4.80 -0.61 11.80
C THR A 179 4.97 0.21 13.07
N SER A 180 6.15 0.83 13.26
CA SER A 180 6.30 1.86 14.29
C SER A 180 5.35 3.03 13.97
N ALA A 181 4.65 3.48 14.97
CA ALA A 181 3.85 4.71 14.87
C ALA A 181 4.75 5.95 14.90
#